data_1173bef8a091ed28815078a626c36405
#
_entry.id   1173bef8a091ed28815078a626c36405
#
_cell.length_a   1.000
_cell.length_b   1.000
_cell.length_c   1.000
_cell.angle_alpha   90.00
_cell.angle_beta   90.00
_cell.angle_gamma   90.00
#
_symmetry.space_group_name_H-M   'P 1'
#
loop_
_entity.id
_entity.type
_entity.pdbx_description
1 polymer ?
#
loop_
_entity_poly.entity_id
_entity_poly.type
_entity_poly.pdbx_seq_one_letter_code
_entity_poly.pdbx_strand_id
1 'polypeptide(L)'
;SSPETPMLTKFLLALCAAGAVPALAALPAPAIDTVDGRRVESLTVRHAASDDVVVFENGSRATIDKWGTVPELLAQDATVFAYNRAGYGASEVATTPRDGRSIVEELRAVLRYKGLPPPYVLVGHSLGGLYLQLFARAYPQEVKALVLVDALYPRMVKSVQDFPWLTRVAGQLAFSRTVWREIERIDATGDMVLRLPDAGKPVVRLENRPVSSTAIAVDFGAFRQDQATRDAIAALYPQAVRLVADSSHQMALTSPDVVVAAVRQVLSGPSEKVASGE
;
A
#
# COMPACT_ATOMS: atom_id res chain seq x y z
N SER A 1 45.78 43.18 -55.70
CA SER A 1 44.96 43.38 -54.53
C SER A 1 43.53 42.93 -54.80
N SER A 2 43.20 41.72 -54.35
CA SER A 2 41.84 41.15 -54.41
C SER A 2 41.22 41.27 -53.03
N PRO A 3 39.92 41.59 -52.89
CA PRO A 3 39.27 41.66 -51.62
C PRO A 3 38.78 40.27 -51.18
N GLU A 4 39.06 39.95 -49.95
CA GLU A 4 38.55 38.75 -49.26
C GLU A 4 37.06 38.85 -48.94
N THR A 5 36.34 37.79 -49.24
CA THR A 5 34.91 37.64 -48.91
C THR A 5 34.76 37.10 -47.48
N PRO A 6 33.92 37.65 -46.63
CA PRO A 6 33.71 37.10 -45.29
C PRO A 6 32.82 35.88 -45.31
N MET A 7 33.27 34.81 -44.65
CA MET A 7 32.54 33.59 -44.37
C MET A 7 31.30 33.89 -43.50
N LEU A 8 30.12 33.58 -44.04
CA LEU A 8 28.86 33.60 -43.29
C LEU A 8 28.76 32.38 -42.37
N THR A 9 28.98 32.56 -41.11
CA THR A 9 28.73 31.54 -40.06
C THR A 9 27.25 31.28 -39.92
N LYS A 10 26.80 30.14 -40.38
CA LYS A 10 25.41 29.65 -40.18
C LYS A 10 25.24 29.25 -38.73
N PHE A 11 24.53 30.05 -37.92
CA PHE A 11 24.04 29.65 -36.63
C PHE A 11 22.90 28.66 -36.82
N LEU A 12 23.12 27.40 -36.44
CA LEU A 12 22.08 26.39 -36.29
C LEU A 12 21.36 26.69 -34.99
N LEU A 13 20.16 27.27 -35.06
CA LEU A 13 19.23 27.30 -33.93
C LEU A 13 18.73 25.87 -33.68
N ALA A 14 19.27 25.17 -32.66
CA ALA A 14 18.67 23.96 -32.12
C ALA A 14 17.39 24.36 -31.37
N LEU A 15 16.26 24.08 -31.99
CA LEU A 15 14.93 24.19 -31.35
C LEU A 15 14.84 23.10 -30.30
N CYS A 16 15.13 23.40 -29.03
CA CYS A 16 14.77 22.55 -27.90
C CYS A 16 13.26 22.47 -27.83
N ALA A 17 12.66 21.43 -28.38
CA ALA A 17 11.29 21.06 -28.10
C ALA A 17 11.24 20.69 -26.61
N ALA A 18 10.89 21.63 -25.76
CA ALA A 18 10.48 21.37 -24.39
C ALA A 18 9.20 20.53 -24.47
N GLY A 19 9.34 19.21 -24.37
CA GLY A 19 8.20 18.34 -24.22
C GLY A 19 7.41 18.81 -22.99
N ALA A 20 6.19 19.30 -23.20
CA ALA A 20 5.28 19.63 -22.12
C ALA A 20 5.11 18.35 -21.28
N VAL A 21 5.61 18.34 -20.06
CA VAL A 21 5.25 17.32 -19.08
C VAL A 21 3.74 17.45 -18.90
N PRO A 22 2.94 16.42 -19.20
CA PRO A 22 1.50 16.51 -19.02
C PRO A 22 1.22 16.87 -17.56
N ALA A 23 0.46 17.93 -17.35
CA ALA A 23 0.03 18.31 -16.01
C ALA A 23 -0.74 17.11 -15.43
N LEU A 24 -0.37 16.68 -14.23
CA LEU A 24 -1.08 15.64 -13.51
C LEU A 24 -2.54 16.08 -13.37
N ALA A 25 -3.47 15.27 -13.85
CA ALA A 25 -4.88 15.57 -13.66
C ALA A 25 -5.24 15.33 -12.20
N ALA A 26 -5.81 16.34 -11.54
CA ALA A 26 -6.23 16.20 -10.15
C ALA A 26 -7.16 14.99 -9.98
N LEU A 27 -6.96 14.23 -8.90
CA LEU A 27 -7.82 13.09 -8.58
C LEU A 27 -9.29 13.54 -8.39
N PRO A 28 -10.27 12.74 -8.84
CA PRO A 28 -11.66 13.01 -8.50
C PRO A 28 -11.87 12.93 -6.98
N ALA A 29 -12.89 13.63 -6.49
CA ALA A 29 -13.29 13.46 -5.10
C ALA A 29 -13.74 12.01 -4.85
N PRO A 30 -13.47 11.44 -3.65
CA PRO A 30 -14.02 10.14 -3.28
C PRO A 30 -15.54 10.11 -3.38
N ALA A 31 -16.08 9.02 -3.93
CA ALA A 31 -17.50 8.77 -4.05
C ALA A 31 -17.99 7.90 -2.88
N ILE A 32 -19.27 8.05 -2.52
CA ILE A 32 -19.94 7.19 -1.54
C ILE A 32 -20.94 6.32 -2.29
N ASP A 33 -20.74 5.00 -2.21
CA ASP A 33 -21.64 4.01 -2.79
C ASP A 33 -22.29 3.16 -1.69
N THR A 34 -23.40 2.52 -2.00
CA THR A 34 -24.02 1.53 -1.12
C THR A 34 -23.66 0.13 -1.62
N VAL A 35 -22.84 -0.57 -0.85
CA VAL A 35 -22.38 -1.94 -1.15
C VAL A 35 -22.89 -2.87 -0.05
N ASP A 36 -23.64 -3.89 -0.40
CA ASP A 36 -24.28 -4.83 0.55
C ASP A 36 -25.05 -4.11 1.66
N GLY A 37 -25.78 -3.05 1.29
CA GLY A 37 -26.60 -2.27 2.20
C GLY A 37 -25.85 -1.29 3.09
N ARG A 38 -24.54 -1.10 2.91
CA ARG A 38 -23.71 -0.19 3.71
C ARG A 38 -23.01 0.85 2.83
N ARG A 39 -22.96 2.09 3.31
CA ARG A 39 -22.23 3.17 2.61
C ARG A 39 -20.73 2.96 2.73
N VAL A 40 -20.04 3.04 1.59
CA VAL A 40 -18.59 2.90 1.46
C VAL A 40 -18.04 4.08 0.67
N GLU A 41 -17.10 4.79 1.27
CA GLU A 41 -16.35 5.86 0.63
C GLU A 41 -15.15 5.28 -0.12
N SER A 42 -15.03 5.60 -1.42
CA SER A 42 -13.96 5.09 -2.26
C SER A 42 -13.55 6.06 -3.35
N LEU A 43 -12.30 5.96 -3.78
CA LEU A 43 -11.72 6.65 -4.91
C LEU A 43 -11.42 5.61 -5.99
N THR A 44 -11.88 5.84 -7.22
CA THR A 44 -11.52 5.02 -8.39
C THR A 44 -11.08 5.95 -9.51
N VAL A 45 -9.86 5.73 -10.02
CA VAL A 45 -9.35 6.40 -11.22
C VAL A 45 -9.06 5.34 -12.25
N ARG A 46 -9.90 5.27 -13.29
CA ARG A 46 -9.77 4.27 -14.35
C ARG A 46 -8.70 4.69 -15.36
N HIS A 47 -7.84 3.75 -15.72
CA HIS A 47 -6.88 3.91 -16.81
C HIS A 47 -7.42 3.23 -18.08
N ALA A 48 -7.50 3.99 -19.19
CA ALA A 48 -8.18 3.50 -20.40
C ALA A 48 -7.40 2.44 -21.18
N ALA A 49 -6.07 2.41 -21.03
CA ALA A 49 -5.16 1.55 -21.79
C ALA A 49 -4.46 0.47 -20.96
N SER A 50 -4.83 0.31 -19.68
CA SER A 50 -4.25 -0.72 -18.82
C SER A 50 -5.34 -1.52 -18.12
N ASP A 51 -5.20 -2.85 -18.16
CA ASP A 51 -6.07 -3.77 -17.43
C ASP A 51 -5.62 -3.96 -15.98
N ASP A 52 -4.46 -3.44 -15.62
CA ASP A 52 -3.95 -3.53 -14.25
C ASP A 52 -4.77 -2.67 -13.28
N VAL A 53 -5.06 -3.25 -12.12
CA VAL A 53 -5.76 -2.58 -11.02
C VAL A 53 -4.89 -2.57 -9.78
N VAL A 54 -4.52 -1.38 -9.33
CA VAL A 54 -3.80 -1.14 -8.07
C VAL A 54 -4.80 -0.85 -6.97
N VAL A 55 -4.80 -1.67 -5.93
CA VAL A 55 -5.73 -1.60 -4.80
C VAL A 55 -4.98 -1.19 -3.54
N PHE A 56 -5.39 -0.09 -2.92
CA PHE A 56 -4.79 0.45 -1.71
C PHE A 56 -5.59 0.06 -0.46
N GLU A 57 -4.89 -0.47 0.54
CA GLU A 57 -5.45 -0.82 1.85
C GLU A 57 -4.76 -0.03 2.95
N ASN A 58 -5.55 0.78 3.66
CA ASN A 58 -5.08 1.74 4.65
C ASN A 58 -4.58 1.07 5.95
N GLY A 59 -3.66 1.73 6.64
CA GLY A 59 -3.28 1.39 8.01
C GLY A 59 -4.41 1.61 9.03
N SER A 60 -4.12 1.34 10.29
CA SER A 60 -5.04 1.69 11.38
C SER A 60 -5.19 3.21 11.49
N ARG A 61 -6.41 3.69 11.70
CA ARG A 61 -6.77 5.13 11.82
C ARG A 61 -6.48 5.95 10.55
N ALA A 62 -6.16 5.30 9.45
CA ALA A 62 -5.82 5.97 8.19
C ALA A 62 -7.01 5.95 7.22
N THR A 63 -7.13 7.00 6.45
CA THR A 63 -8.11 7.21 5.39
C THR A 63 -7.39 7.41 4.05
N ILE A 64 -8.13 7.49 2.94
CA ILE A 64 -7.59 7.59 1.57
C ILE A 64 -6.53 8.69 1.46
N ASP A 65 -6.69 9.81 2.17
CA ASP A 65 -5.77 10.95 2.15
C ASP A 65 -4.33 10.60 2.60
N LYS A 66 -4.16 9.51 3.37
CA LYS A 66 -2.84 9.06 3.83
C LYS A 66 -1.96 8.47 2.72
N TRP A 67 -2.52 8.24 1.54
CA TRP A 67 -1.75 7.87 0.36
C TRP A 67 -1.13 9.07 -0.37
N GLY A 68 -1.52 10.31 0.01
CA GLY A 68 -0.98 11.55 -0.58
C GLY A 68 -1.11 11.57 -2.10
N THR A 69 0.00 11.83 -2.80
CA THR A 69 0.07 11.88 -4.26
C THR A 69 0.28 10.52 -4.94
N VAL A 70 0.50 9.46 -4.17
CA VAL A 70 0.79 8.13 -4.74
C VAL A 70 -0.31 7.62 -5.70
N PRO A 71 -1.62 7.71 -5.37
CA PRO A 71 -2.67 7.30 -6.29
C PRO A 71 -2.69 8.12 -7.58
N GLU A 72 -2.45 9.43 -7.51
CA GLU A 72 -2.41 10.32 -8.67
C GLU A 72 -1.26 9.95 -9.62
N LEU A 73 -0.08 9.69 -9.07
CA LEU A 73 1.11 9.30 -9.83
C LEU A 73 0.92 7.93 -10.52
N LEU A 74 0.28 6.97 -9.85
CA LEU A 74 0.04 5.62 -10.39
C LEU A 74 -1.16 5.54 -11.32
N ALA A 75 -2.08 6.51 -11.28
CA ALA A 75 -3.19 6.59 -12.22
C ALA A 75 -2.73 6.80 -13.68
N GLN A 76 -1.46 7.15 -13.91
CA GLN A 76 -0.85 7.22 -15.24
C GLN A 76 -0.44 5.84 -15.79
N ASP A 77 -0.33 4.84 -14.93
CA ASP A 77 0.17 3.52 -15.30
C ASP A 77 -0.92 2.43 -15.24
N ALA A 78 -1.91 2.60 -14.36
CA ALA A 78 -2.93 1.59 -14.08
C ALA A 78 -4.21 2.20 -13.53
N THR A 79 -5.29 1.43 -13.51
CA THR A 79 -6.49 1.77 -12.75
C THR A 79 -6.15 1.73 -11.25
N VAL A 80 -6.50 2.79 -10.54
CA VAL A 80 -6.23 2.95 -9.10
C VAL A 80 -7.52 2.90 -8.31
N PHE A 81 -7.53 2.13 -7.24
CA PHE A 81 -8.63 2.02 -6.30
C PHE A 81 -8.14 2.18 -4.86
N ALA A 82 -8.76 3.08 -4.13
CA ALA A 82 -8.58 3.25 -2.69
C ALA A 82 -9.94 3.40 -2.01
N TYR A 83 -10.07 2.96 -0.77
CA TYR A 83 -11.32 3.05 -0.04
C TYR A 83 -11.09 3.27 1.45
N ASN A 84 -12.11 3.74 2.12
CA ASN A 84 -12.13 3.80 3.57
C ASN A 84 -12.88 2.58 4.11
N ARG A 85 -12.18 1.78 4.95
CA ARG A 85 -12.82 0.66 5.63
C ARG A 85 -14.03 1.11 6.43
N ALA A 86 -14.93 0.18 6.72
CA ALA A 86 -16.09 0.46 7.55
C ALA A 86 -15.74 1.17 8.86
N GLY A 87 -16.39 2.31 9.12
CA GLY A 87 -16.15 3.16 10.28
C GLY A 87 -14.96 4.11 10.17
N TYR A 88 -14.38 4.24 8.96
CA TYR A 88 -13.33 5.21 8.64
C TYR A 88 -13.86 6.23 7.61
N GLY A 89 -13.39 7.49 7.70
CA GLY A 89 -13.84 8.55 6.80
C GLY A 89 -15.37 8.67 6.79
N ALA A 90 -15.95 8.73 5.60
CA ALA A 90 -17.41 8.76 5.40
C ALA A 90 -18.03 7.35 5.23
N SER A 91 -17.23 6.29 5.36
CA SER A 91 -17.75 4.91 5.34
C SER A 91 -18.52 4.59 6.61
N GLU A 92 -19.69 3.96 6.43
CA GLU A 92 -20.56 3.56 7.53
C GLU A 92 -19.91 2.48 8.41
N VAL A 93 -20.22 2.49 9.69
CA VAL A 93 -19.71 1.50 10.65
C VAL A 93 -20.27 0.12 10.34
N ALA A 94 -19.39 -0.90 10.32
CA ALA A 94 -19.82 -2.28 10.12
C ALA A 94 -20.50 -2.86 11.36
N THR A 95 -21.52 -3.67 11.12
CA THR A 95 -22.11 -4.59 12.10
C THR A 95 -21.39 -5.93 12.15
N THR A 96 -20.62 -6.27 11.09
CA THR A 96 -19.79 -7.47 10.95
C THR A 96 -18.60 -7.44 11.92
N PRO A 97 -18.02 -8.61 12.26
CA PRO A 97 -16.74 -8.68 12.96
C PRO A 97 -15.66 -7.86 12.26
N ARG A 98 -14.68 -7.36 13.04
CA ARG A 98 -13.53 -6.61 12.49
C ARG A 98 -12.27 -7.48 12.46
N ASP A 99 -12.41 -8.75 12.12
CA ASP A 99 -11.28 -9.65 11.84
C ASP A 99 -10.85 -9.56 10.37
N GLY A 100 -9.66 -10.12 10.10
CA GLY A 100 -9.08 -10.03 8.77
C GLY A 100 -9.93 -10.65 7.67
N ARG A 101 -10.65 -11.75 7.96
CA ARG A 101 -11.53 -12.40 6.97
C ARG A 101 -12.67 -11.46 6.58
N SER A 102 -13.38 -10.90 7.56
CA SER A 102 -14.48 -9.97 7.30
C SER A 102 -14.04 -8.75 6.50
N ILE A 103 -12.86 -8.19 6.82
CA ILE A 103 -12.30 -7.03 6.11
C ILE A 103 -11.92 -7.39 4.68
N VAL A 104 -11.31 -8.55 4.44
CA VAL A 104 -10.96 -9.01 3.08
C VAL A 104 -12.21 -9.26 2.24
N GLU A 105 -13.26 -9.88 2.79
CA GLU A 105 -14.52 -10.10 2.06
C GLU A 105 -15.24 -8.77 1.75
N GLU A 106 -15.22 -7.81 2.68
CA GLU A 106 -15.75 -6.47 2.45
C GLU A 106 -15.01 -5.78 1.29
N LEU A 107 -13.67 -5.82 1.25
CA LEU A 107 -12.89 -5.27 0.14
C LEU A 107 -13.25 -5.95 -1.18
N ARG A 108 -13.32 -7.28 -1.22
CA ARG A 108 -13.70 -8.04 -2.42
C ARG A 108 -15.10 -7.69 -2.91
N ALA A 109 -16.06 -7.50 -1.99
CA ALA A 109 -17.41 -7.07 -2.35
C ALA A 109 -17.41 -5.68 -3.00
N VAL A 110 -16.63 -4.73 -2.46
CA VAL A 110 -16.50 -3.38 -3.04
C VAL A 110 -15.84 -3.42 -4.41
N LEU A 111 -14.76 -4.20 -4.58
CA LEU A 111 -14.07 -4.35 -5.87
C LEU A 111 -15.02 -4.91 -6.96
N ARG A 112 -15.81 -5.94 -6.63
CA ARG A 112 -16.84 -6.49 -7.54
C ARG A 112 -17.92 -5.46 -7.87
N TYR A 113 -18.43 -4.73 -6.86
CA TYR A 113 -19.43 -3.69 -7.06
C TYR A 113 -18.93 -2.59 -8.02
N LYS A 114 -17.64 -2.21 -7.87
CA LYS A 114 -16.99 -1.22 -8.74
C LYS A 114 -16.70 -1.75 -10.16
N GLY A 115 -16.92 -3.03 -10.42
CA GLY A 115 -16.57 -3.67 -11.70
C GLY A 115 -15.06 -3.60 -11.96
N LEU A 116 -14.24 -3.81 -10.93
CA LEU A 116 -12.79 -3.88 -11.02
C LEU A 116 -12.38 -5.36 -11.07
N PRO A 117 -11.92 -5.86 -12.24
CA PRO A 117 -11.59 -7.27 -12.38
C PRO A 117 -10.21 -7.58 -11.74
N PRO A 118 -10.03 -8.79 -11.15
CA PRO A 118 -8.71 -9.29 -10.79
C PRO A 118 -7.91 -9.70 -12.05
N PRO A 119 -6.57 -9.94 -11.97
CA PRO A 119 -5.78 -9.94 -10.74
C PRO A 119 -5.29 -8.55 -10.32
N TYR A 120 -5.21 -8.31 -9.01
CA TYR A 120 -4.87 -7.02 -8.42
C TYR A 120 -3.39 -6.91 -8.05
N VAL A 121 -2.80 -5.71 -8.20
CA VAL A 121 -1.62 -5.30 -7.45
C VAL A 121 -2.10 -4.71 -6.13
N LEU A 122 -1.83 -5.42 -5.03
CA LEU A 122 -2.28 -5.06 -3.69
C LEU A 122 -1.21 -4.23 -2.97
N VAL A 123 -1.55 -3.02 -2.54
CA VAL A 123 -0.64 -2.09 -1.86
C VAL A 123 -1.17 -1.81 -0.46
N GLY A 124 -0.51 -2.34 0.56
CA GLY A 124 -0.98 -2.28 1.94
C GLY A 124 -0.02 -1.57 2.88
N HIS A 125 -0.51 -0.57 3.60
CA HIS A 125 0.24 0.15 4.61
C HIS A 125 -0.07 -0.35 6.02
N SER A 126 0.96 -0.60 6.84
CA SER A 126 0.80 -0.92 8.26
C SER A 126 -0.18 -2.10 8.47
N LEU A 127 -1.25 -1.92 9.24
CA LEU A 127 -2.31 -2.93 9.45
C LEU A 127 -2.98 -3.37 8.14
N GLY A 128 -3.14 -2.46 7.16
CA GLY A 128 -3.65 -2.81 5.84
C GLY A 128 -2.78 -3.84 5.12
N GLY A 129 -1.46 -3.76 5.32
CA GLY A 129 -0.55 -4.78 4.80
C GLY A 129 -0.81 -6.18 5.36
N LEU A 130 -1.21 -6.30 6.63
CA LEU A 130 -1.58 -7.59 7.22
C LEU A 130 -2.86 -8.17 6.59
N TYR A 131 -3.86 -7.32 6.33
CA TYR A 131 -5.09 -7.74 5.65
C TYR A 131 -4.81 -8.20 4.21
N LEU A 132 -3.93 -7.51 3.48
CA LEU A 132 -3.59 -7.89 2.12
C LEU A 132 -2.72 -9.15 2.04
N GLN A 133 -1.90 -9.43 3.05
CA GLN A 133 -1.24 -10.74 3.18
C GLN A 133 -2.26 -11.87 3.32
N LEU A 134 -3.33 -11.65 4.11
CA LEU A 134 -4.44 -12.61 4.22
C LEU A 134 -5.20 -12.73 2.90
N PHE A 135 -5.51 -11.61 2.24
CA PHE A 135 -6.17 -11.60 0.92
C PHE A 135 -5.39 -12.47 -0.08
N ALA A 136 -4.09 -12.22 -0.22
CA ALA A 136 -3.26 -12.91 -1.20
C ALA A 136 -3.23 -14.43 -0.97
N ARG A 137 -3.14 -14.86 0.28
CA ARG A 137 -3.11 -16.29 0.63
C ARG A 137 -4.47 -16.96 0.51
N ALA A 138 -5.55 -16.24 0.82
CA ALA A 138 -6.92 -16.76 0.71
C ALA A 138 -7.42 -16.80 -0.74
N TYR A 139 -6.99 -15.85 -1.57
CA TYR A 139 -7.45 -15.68 -2.95
C TYR A 139 -6.29 -15.46 -3.93
N PRO A 140 -5.33 -16.41 -4.05
CA PRO A 140 -4.12 -16.22 -4.84
C PRO A 140 -4.39 -15.98 -6.31
N GLN A 141 -5.52 -16.44 -6.85
CA GLN A 141 -5.89 -16.21 -8.26
C GLN A 141 -6.34 -14.77 -8.51
N GLU A 142 -6.75 -14.05 -7.47
CA GLU A 142 -7.16 -12.66 -7.58
C GLU A 142 -5.99 -11.67 -7.41
N VAL A 143 -4.75 -12.15 -7.23
CA VAL A 143 -3.58 -11.31 -6.92
C VAL A 143 -2.50 -11.46 -7.97
N LYS A 144 -2.03 -10.32 -8.50
CA LYS A 144 -0.86 -10.20 -9.36
C LYS A 144 0.42 -10.08 -8.53
N ALA A 145 0.43 -9.18 -7.57
CA ALA A 145 1.58 -8.92 -6.69
C ALA A 145 1.17 -8.22 -5.39
N LEU A 146 2.06 -8.22 -4.38
CA LEU A 146 1.94 -7.45 -3.14
C LEU A 146 3.04 -6.40 -3.02
N VAL A 147 2.66 -5.20 -2.59
CA VAL A 147 3.57 -4.15 -2.11
C VAL A 147 3.22 -3.82 -0.66
N LEU A 148 4.10 -4.18 0.25
CA LEU A 148 3.91 -4.07 1.70
C LEU A 148 4.67 -2.84 2.21
N VAL A 149 3.94 -1.74 2.46
CA VAL A 149 4.49 -0.44 2.83
C VAL A 149 4.52 -0.31 4.35
N ASP A 150 5.69 -0.47 4.93
CA ASP A 150 5.93 -0.49 6.39
C ASP A 150 4.85 -1.26 7.15
N ALA A 151 4.58 -2.46 6.63
CA ALA A 151 3.42 -3.27 6.95
C ALA A 151 3.57 -4.01 8.29
N LEU A 152 2.44 -4.33 8.92
CA LEU A 152 2.39 -5.32 9.98
C LEU A 152 2.46 -6.74 9.40
N TYR A 153 3.15 -7.61 10.13
CA TYR A 153 3.28 -9.04 9.81
C TYR A 153 2.66 -9.91 10.90
N PRO A 154 2.34 -11.17 10.58
CA PRO A 154 1.89 -12.13 11.58
C PRO A 154 2.80 -12.17 12.81
N ARG A 155 2.21 -12.25 13.99
CA ARG A 155 2.89 -12.29 15.30
C ARG A 155 3.72 -11.06 15.67
N MET A 156 3.76 -10.02 14.84
CA MET A 156 4.46 -8.78 15.17
C MET A 156 3.78 -8.03 16.33
N VAL A 157 2.47 -8.09 16.42
CA VAL A 157 1.68 -7.56 17.53
C VAL A 157 1.22 -8.70 18.43
N LYS A 158 1.32 -8.51 19.74
CA LYS A 158 0.82 -9.47 20.73
C LYS A 158 -0.71 -9.51 20.72
N SER A 159 -1.30 -10.56 21.28
CA SER A 159 -2.72 -10.52 21.63
C SER A 159 -3.01 -9.37 22.59
N VAL A 160 -4.15 -8.69 22.42
CA VAL A 160 -4.55 -7.60 23.33
C VAL A 160 -4.65 -8.08 24.77
N GLN A 161 -4.94 -9.37 24.99
CA GLN A 161 -4.97 -9.97 26.32
C GLN A 161 -3.60 -9.94 27.01
N ASP A 162 -2.52 -9.96 26.24
CA ASP A 162 -1.13 -9.91 26.71
C ASP A 162 -0.61 -8.48 26.87
N PHE A 163 -1.41 -7.47 26.51
CA PHE A 163 -1.02 -6.08 26.71
C PHE A 163 -1.05 -5.74 28.20
N PRO A 164 -0.13 -4.87 28.66
CA PRO A 164 -0.25 -4.30 29.98
C PRO A 164 -1.65 -3.70 30.20
N TRP A 165 -2.22 -3.90 31.39
CA TRP A 165 -3.60 -3.46 31.66
C TRP A 165 -3.81 -1.96 31.41
N LEU A 166 -2.82 -1.13 31.73
CA LEU A 166 -2.86 0.32 31.45
C LEU A 166 -2.95 0.60 29.96
N THR A 167 -2.21 -0.14 29.14
CA THR A 167 -2.24 -0.02 27.66
C THR A 167 -3.63 -0.35 27.13
N ARG A 168 -4.28 -1.39 27.66
CA ARG A 168 -5.65 -1.76 27.26
C ARG A 168 -6.66 -0.67 27.61
N VAL A 169 -6.61 -0.16 28.83
CA VAL A 169 -7.50 0.93 29.27
C VAL A 169 -7.26 2.19 28.44
N ALA A 170 -6.00 2.60 28.26
CA ALA A 170 -5.65 3.76 27.46
C ALA A 170 -6.09 3.58 26.00
N GLY A 171 -5.91 2.39 25.43
CA GLY A 171 -6.34 2.08 24.07
C GLY A 171 -7.86 2.18 23.89
N GLN A 172 -8.63 1.62 24.82
CA GLN A 172 -10.11 1.70 24.79
C GLN A 172 -10.64 3.13 24.89
N LEU A 173 -9.94 4.00 25.59
CA LEU A 173 -10.30 5.41 25.73
C LEU A 173 -9.82 6.26 24.56
N ALA A 174 -8.65 5.94 23.97
CA ALA A 174 -8.01 6.75 22.93
C ALA A 174 -8.49 6.42 21.51
N PHE A 175 -8.96 5.18 21.27
CA PHE A 175 -9.37 4.72 19.95
C PHE A 175 -10.90 4.66 19.81
N SER A 176 -11.40 4.91 18.58
CA SER A 176 -12.79 4.62 18.26
C SER A 176 -13.09 3.13 18.46
N ARG A 177 -14.37 2.79 18.70
CA ARG A 177 -14.80 1.40 18.86
C ARG A 177 -14.39 0.53 17.66
N THR A 178 -14.45 1.06 16.44
CA THR A 178 -14.05 0.33 15.22
C THR A 178 -12.56 0.02 15.26
N VAL A 179 -11.72 1.03 15.51
CA VAL A 179 -10.26 0.87 15.57
C VAL A 179 -9.86 -0.12 16.65
N TRP A 180 -10.47 -0.02 17.84
CA TRP A 180 -10.17 -0.94 18.94
C TRP A 180 -10.52 -2.39 18.59
N ARG A 181 -11.69 -2.63 17.97
CA ARG A 181 -12.09 -3.96 17.49
C ARG A 181 -11.13 -4.53 16.43
N GLU A 182 -10.56 -3.70 15.56
CA GLU A 182 -9.52 -4.14 14.62
C GLU A 182 -8.24 -4.53 15.37
N ILE A 183 -7.79 -3.72 16.34
CA ILE A 183 -6.61 -4.01 17.18
C ILE A 183 -6.76 -5.32 17.93
N GLU A 184 -7.93 -5.59 18.52
CA GLU A 184 -8.23 -6.86 19.22
C GLU A 184 -8.12 -8.09 18.33
N ARG A 185 -8.14 -7.93 17.00
CA ARG A 185 -8.12 -9.03 16.02
C ARG A 185 -6.82 -9.15 15.23
N ILE A 186 -5.82 -8.29 15.50
CA ILE A 186 -4.54 -8.31 14.77
C ILE A 186 -3.85 -9.68 14.92
N ASP A 187 -3.73 -10.17 16.15
CA ASP A 187 -3.06 -11.45 16.43
C ASP A 187 -3.80 -12.62 15.74
N ALA A 188 -5.12 -12.70 15.89
CA ALA A 188 -5.94 -13.71 15.22
C ALA A 188 -5.87 -13.61 13.69
N THR A 189 -5.80 -12.39 13.14
CA THR A 189 -5.61 -12.18 11.69
C THR A 189 -4.24 -12.70 11.24
N GLY A 190 -3.19 -12.43 12.00
CA GLY A 190 -1.86 -12.98 11.76
C GLY A 190 -1.85 -14.52 11.75
N ASP A 191 -2.56 -15.14 12.68
CA ASP A 191 -2.72 -16.59 12.70
C ASP A 191 -3.47 -17.13 11.47
N MET A 192 -4.48 -16.40 10.97
CA MET A 192 -5.14 -16.76 9.71
C MET A 192 -4.17 -16.75 8.52
N VAL A 193 -3.30 -15.74 8.44
CA VAL A 193 -2.25 -15.68 7.41
C VAL A 193 -1.32 -16.89 7.48
N LEU A 194 -0.88 -17.27 8.69
CA LEU A 194 0.08 -18.38 8.87
C LEU A 194 -0.52 -19.77 8.61
N ARG A 195 -1.84 -19.92 8.74
CA ARG A 195 -2.53 -21.20 8.43
C ARG A 195 -2.71 -21.47 6.94
N LEU A 196 -2.59 -20.44 6.10
CA LEU A 196 -2.72 -20.55 4.67
C LEU A 196 -1.35 -20.73 4.00
N PRO A 197 -1.28 -21.50 2.89
CA PRO A 197 -0.04 -21.61 2.13
C PRO A 197 0.38 -20.25 1.57
N ASP A 198 1.66 -20.12 1.23
CA ASP A 198 2.14 -18.94 0.50
C ASP A 198 1.41 -18.82 -0.84
N ALA A 199 1.09 -17.59 -1.22
CA ALA A 199 0.41 -17.30 -2.47
C ALA A 199 1.31 -17.50 -3.70
N GLY A 200 2.64 -17.58 -3.51
CA GLY A 200 3.62 -17.69 -4.60
C GLY A 200 3.64 -16.47 -5.52
N LYS A 201 3.28 -15.29 -5.01
CA LYS A 201 3.21 -14.05 -5.79
C LYS A 201 4.43 -13.17 -5.55
N PRO A 202 4.81 -12.32 -6.52
CA PRO A 202 5.82 -11.31 -6.29
C PRO A 202 5.47 -10.42 -5.10
N VAL A 203 6.44 -10.19 -4.21
CA VAL A 203 6.29 -9.33 -3.04
C VAL A 203 7.41 -8.31 -3.01
N VAL A 204 7.05 -7.03 -2.86
CA VAL A 204 7.97 -5.95 -2.52
C VAL A 204 7.67 -5.49 -1.09
N ARG A 205 8.70 -5.47 -0.25
CA ARG A 205 8.64 -4.99 1.13
C ARG A 205 9.35 -3.66 1.22
N LEU A 206 8.59 -2.61 1.48
CA LEU A 206 9.11 -1.29 1.81
C LEU A 206 9.17 -1.17 3.33
N GLU A 207 10.36 -0.91 3.85
CA GLU A 207 10.60 -0.75 5.27
C GLU A 207 11.19 0.63 5.54
N ASN A 208 10.72 1.31 6.57
CA ASN A 208 11.38 2.53 6.99
C ASN A 208 12.66 2.19 7.77
N ARG A 209 13.71 2.97 7.58
CA ARG A 209 14.83 3.01 8.49
C ARG A 209 14.49 4.05 9.54
N PRO A 210 14.41 3.68 10.83
CA PRO A 210 14.16 4.68 11.85
C PRO A 210 15.25 5.76 11.74
N VAL A 211 14.87 6.97 11.38
CA VAL A 211 15.75 8.12 11.52
C VAL A 211 16.11 8.14 12.99
N SER A 212 17.42 8.19 13.32
CA SER A 212 17.94 8.16 14.69
C SER A 212 17.11 9.09 15.55
N SER A 213 16.19 8.53 16.33
CA SER A 213 15.07 9.31 16.81
C SER A 213 15.28 9.68 18.25
N THR A 214 15.13 10.93 18.49
CA THR A 214 14.53 11.49 19.70
C THR A 214 13.01 11.19 19.80
N ALA A 215 12.38 10.59 18.78
CA ALA A 215 11.04 10.07 18.87
C ALA A 215 11.10 8.77 19.66
N ILE A 216 10.72 8.82 20.94
CA ILE A 216 10.40 7.67 21.76
C ILE A 216 9.38 6.87 20.96
N ALA A 217 9.82 5.75 20.38
CA ALA A 217 8.91 4.74 19.91
C ALA A 217 8.21 4.21 21.17
N VAL A 218 7.07 4.76 21.50
CA VAL A 218 6.29 4.32 22.65
C VAL A 218 5.70 2.98 22.26
N ASP A 219 6.53 1.96 22.40
CA ASP A 219 6.10 0.56 22.38
C ASP A 219 5.33 0.31 23.67
N PHE A 220 4.07 0.60 23.69
CA PHE A 220 3.20 0.35 24.84
C PHE A 220 3.13 -1.14 25.24
N GLY A 221 4.19 -1.91 24.97
CA GLY A 221 4.28 -3.34 25.25
C GLY A 221 3.44 -4.21 24.31
N ALA A 222 2.91 -3.63 23.22
CA ALA A 222 2.05 -4.33 22.28
C ALA A 222 2.83 -5.11 21.21
N PHE A 223 4.07 -4.70 20.89
CA PHE A 223 4.87 -5.30 19.83
C PHE A 223 5.86 -6.33 20.34
N ARG A 224 6.11 -7.37 19.54
CA ARG A 224 7.22 -8.29 19.73
C ARG A 224 8.43 -7.76 18.97
N GLN A 225 9.54 -7.54 19.68
CA GLN A 225 10.77 -6.97 19.13
C GLN A 225 11.96 -7.96 19.17
N ASP A 226 11.69 -9.21 19.56
CA ASP A 226 12.70 -10.26 19.64
C ASP A 226 13.23 -10.69 18.26
N GLN A 227 14.42 -11.31 18.24
CA GLN A 227 15.06 -11.75 17.01
C GLN A 227 14.26 -12.85 16.32
N ALA A 228 13.64 -13.75 17.06
CA ALA A 228 12.85 -14.85 16.49
C ALA A 228 11.65 -14.32 15.68
N THR A 229 11.00 -13.27 16.15
CA THR A 229 9.92 -12.60 15.40
C THR A 229 10.46 -11.98 14.10
N ARG A 230 11.62 -11.30 14.13
CA ARG A 230 12.25 -10.75 12.93
C ARG A 230 12.62 -11.84 11.92
N ASP A 231 13.19 -12.94 12.38
CA ASP A 231 13.57 -14.06 11.54
C ASP A 231 12.34 -14.74 10.91
N ALA A 232 11.27 -14.90 11.68
CA ALA A 232 10.00 -15.44 11.19
C ALA A 232 9.37 -14.54 10.10
N ILE A 233 9.43 -13.20 10.26
CA ILE A 233 8.98 -12.25 9.25
C ILE A 233 9.85 -12.34 7.99
N ALA A 234 11.17 -12.47 8.14
CA ALA A 234 12.08 -12.62 7.00
C ALA A 234 11.81 -13.93 6.24
N ALA A 235 11.53 -15.00 6.95
CA ALA A 235 11.23 -16.31 6.38
C ALA A 235 9.85 -16.38 5.71
N LEU A 236 8.92 -15.47 6.03
CA LEU A 236 7.55 -15.49 5.50
C LEU A 236 7.51 -15.21 3.98
N TYR A 237 8.44 -14.40 3.49
CA TYR A 237 8.58 -14.02 2.07
C TYR A 237 10.04 -14.03 1.65
N PRO A 238 10.68 -15.22 1.51
CA PRO A 238 12.11 -15.32 1.27
C PRO A 238 12.56 -14.77 -0.09
N GLN A 239 11.61 -14.68 -1.05
CA GLN A 239 11.86 -14.15 -2.40
C GLN A 239 11.46 -12.68 -2.55
N ALA A 240 11.00 -12.03 -1.47
CA ALA A 240 10.57 -10.64 -1.55
C ALA A 240 11.74 -9.71 -1.85
N VAL A 241 11.51 -8.75 -2.75
CA VAL A 241 12.40 -7.60 -2.91
C VAL A 241 12.23 -6.71 -1.68
N ARG A 242 13.33 -6.50 -0.94
CA ARG A 242 13.35 -5.65 0.24
C ARG A 242 13.96 -4.30 -0.10
N LEU A 243 13.21 -3.24 0.07
CA LEU A 243 13.65 -1.85 -0.10
C LEU A 243 13.56 -1.13 1.25
N VAL A 244 14.63 -0.45 1.61
CA VAL A 244 14.70 0.32 2.87
C VAL A 244 14.88 1.78 2.53
N ALA A 245 14.00 2.64 3.04
CA ALA A 245 14.06 4.08 2.82
C ALA A 245 14.18 4.85 4.14
N ASP A 246 14.89 5.96 4.11
CA ASP A 246 14.89 6.93 5.20
C ASP A 246 13.57 7.73 5.13
N SER A 247 12.58 7.28 5.87
CA SER A 247 11.21 7.78 5.79
C SER A 247 10.54 7.71 7.16
N SER A 248 9.33 8.22 7.27
CA SER A 248 8.47 8.00 8.42
C SER A 248 7.59 6.75 8.23
N HIS A 249 6.87 6.34 9.28
CA HIS A 249 5.84 5.30 9.16
C HIS A 249 4.77 5.66 8.10
N GLN A 250 4.51 6.94 7.86
CA GLN A 250 3.62 7.43 6.80
C GLN A 250 4.37 7.60 5.47
N MET A 251 5.00 6.52 4.99
CA MET A 251 5.91 6.52 3.86
C MET A 251 5.29 7.11 2.58
N ALA A 252 4.01 6.87 2.33
CA ALA A 252 3.30 7.43 1.19
C ALA A 252 3.21 8.97 1.21
N LEU A 253 3.29 9.60 2.40
CA LEU A 253 3.31 11.05 2.54
C LEU A 253 4.73 11.64 2.53
N THR A 254 5.70 10.91 3.07
CA THR A 254 7.07 11.43 3.28
C THR A 254 8.05 11.02 2.19
N SER A 255 7.78 9.93 1.47
CA SER A 255 8.60 9.38 0.39
C SER A 255 7.72 8.72 -0.68
N PRO A 256 6.78 9.47 -1.30
CA PRO A 256 5.82 8.92 -2.25
C PRO A 256 6.48 8.27 -3.48
N ASP A 257 7.60 8.83 -3.92
CA ASP A 257 8.42 8.33 -5.03
C ASP A 257 8.91 6.88 -4.81
N VAL A 258 9.31 6.54 -3.59
CA VAL A 258 9.73 5.17 -3.23
C VAL A 258 8.55 4.21 -3.32
N VAL A 259 7.37 4.60 -2.86
CA VAL A 259 6.16 3.78 -2.94
C VAL A 259 5.73 3.60 -4.41
N VAL A 260 5.74 4.68 -5.19
CA VAL A 260 5.43 4.64 -6.63
C VAL A 260 6.39 3.73 -7.39
N ALA A 261 7.70 3.86 -7.14
CA ALA A 261 8.71 3.01 -7.77
C ALA A 261 8.50 1.52 -7.46
N ALA A 262 8.19 1.18 -6.21
CA ALA A 262 7.90 -0.19 -5.81
C ALA A 262 6.65 -0.77 -6.50
N VAL A 263 5.59 0.03 -6.66
CA VAL A 263 4.39 -0.41 -7.39
C VAL A 263 4.68 -0.56 -8.87
N ARG A 264 5.39 0.38 -9.49
CA ARG A 264 5.80 0.29 -10.91
C ARG A 264 6.66 -0.94 -11.19
N GLN A 265 7.54 -1.31 -10.26
CA GLN A 265 8.36 -2.52 -10.38
C GLN A 265 7.51 -3.79 -10.54
N VAL A 266 6.41 -3.93 -9.82
CA VAL A 266 5.53 -5.11 -9.93
C VAL A 266 4.51 -4.99 -11.08
N LEU A 267 4.17 -3.79 -11.52
CA LEU A 267 3.35 -3.58 -12.72
C LEU A 267 4.08 -4.02 -13.99
N SER A 268 5.38 -3.70 -14.10
CA SER A 268 6.22 -4.02 -15.25
C SER A 268 6.53 -5.53 -15.39
N GLY A 269 6.18 -6.34 -14.39
CA GLY A 269 6.55 -7.76 -14.35
C GLY A 269 8.02 -7.97 -13.96
N PRO A 270 8.50 -9.21 -13.85
CA PRO A 270 9.91 -9.49 -13.67
C PRO A 270 10.65 -8.96 -14.90
N SER A 271 11.54 -7.98 -14.69
CA SER A 271 12.47 -7.59 -15.76
C SER A 271 13.16 -8.84 -16.26
N GLU A 272 12.99 -9.19 -17.54
CA GLU A 272 13.90 -10.11 -18.19
C GLU A 272 15.30 -9.58 -17.90
N LYS A 273 16.08 -10.35 -17.16
CA LYS A 273 17.51 -10.09 -17.04
C LYS A 273 18.02 -10.00 -18.46
N VAL A 274 18.35 -8.78 -18.90
CA VAL A 274 19.16 -8.61 -20.09
C VAL A 274 20.38 -9.49 -19.84
N ALA A 275 20.43 -10.62 -20.50
CA ALA A 275 21.62 -11.45 -20.58
C ALA A 275 22.65 -10.54 -21.21
N SER A 276 23.52 -9.92 -20.39
CA SER A 276 24.76 -9.35 -20.84
C SER A 276 25.58 -10.54 -21.35
N GLY A 277 25.42 -10.83 -22.64
CA GLY A 277 26.34 -11.63 -23.38
C GLY A 277 27.69 -10.92 -23.36
N GLU A 278 28.67 -11.67 -22.94
CA GLU A 278 30.09 -11.59 -23.19
C GLU A 278 30.71 -10.20 -23.38
#